data_4e774c32ebeace81f0f49b95757191d7
#
_entry.id   4e774c32ebeace81f0f49b95757191d7
#
_cell.length_a   1.000
_cell.length_b   1.000
_cell.length_c   1.000
_cell.angle_alpha   90.00
_cell.angle_beta   90.00
_cell.angle_gamma   90.00
#
_symmetry.space_group_name_H-M   'P 1'
#
loop_
_entity.id
_entity.type
_entity.pdbx_description
1 polymer ?
#
loop_
_entity_poly.entity_id
_entity_poly.type
_entity_poly.pdbx_seq_one_letter_code
_entity_poly.pdbx_strand_id
1 'polypeptide(L)'
;MAKKAVKEEKINLDTILFKCRDILRAARNSGSFFEKRDMMLTLVFLRFIGEKFEDGVAKLREDLIAQGLDPDDKDIFDAFFVDATFTDGTYNLPVEARWSTIINTPAPQLNVALDNALHSIATSSKQLKGCFVEGTFTTRNLAPNDIKKIVDEVNKISHKVFGEEKDLIGRVYEYFLKEFAVNATKEEGEFYTPHDAVQMIAAMIEPFDGTLYDPCCGSGGMFIQSADLVREKRGDISRINVYGQEKEPATYRLAKMNLALRGISHNLGGEADSSFTHDLHKGLYFNYIMANPPFNLKGWYNDNLKNDSRWADYVTPPESNANYAWVLHILSHLKPLDGVAGFLLANGALGDGDTLEIRKRLIQNDKVEAIIRRLTLLWELAPRKNFERLKVV
;
A
#
# COMPACT_ATOMS: atom_id res chain seq x y z
N MET A 1 -22.32 -43.67 27.68
CA MET A 1 -21.75 -43.31 26.36
C MET A 1 -21.34 -41.82 26.40
N ALA A 2 -20.04 -41.57 26.56
CA ALA A 2 -19.54 -40.20 26.63
C ALA A 2 -19.50 -39.60 25.20
N LYS A 3 -20.24 -38.52 24.98
CA LYS A 3 -20.10 -37.70 23.77
C LYS A 3 -18.70 -37.10 23.73
N LYS A 4 -17.85 -37.57 22.80
CA LYS A 4 -16.63 -36.90 22.41
C LYS A 4 -16.99 -35.47 21.94
N ALA A 5 -16.64 -34.46 22.71
CA ALA A 5 -16.67 -33.09 22.27
C ALA A 5 -15.69 -32.99 21.08
N VAL A 6 -16.21 -32.71 19.89
CA VAL A 6 -15.40 -32.32 18.75
C VAL A 6 -14.76 -30.99 19.15
N LYS A 7 -13.45 -31.01 19.43
CA LYS A 7 -12.67 -29.76 19.53
C LYS A 7 -12.78 -29.08 18.15
N GLU A 8 -13.50 -27.98 18.07
CA GLU A 8 -13.36 -27.08 16.92
C GLU A 8 -11.88 -26.69 16.85
N GLU A 9 -11.19 -27.17 15.82
CA GLU A 9 -9.84 -26.75 15.52
C GLU A 9 -9.89 -25.25 15.23
N LYS A 10 -9.30 -24.44 16.11
CA LYS A 10 -9.18 -22.99 15.92
C LYS A 10 -8.44 -22.77 14.60
N ILE A 11 -9.12 -22.23 13.60
CA ILE A 11 -8.54 -21.93 12.28
C ILE A 11 -7.35 -20.99 12.50
N ASN A 12 -6.16 -21.41 12.06
CA ASN A 12 -4.92 -20.63 12.20
C ASN A 12 -4.56 -19.94 10.88
N LEU A 13 -4.47 -18.62 10.90
CA LEU A 13 -4.14 -17.82 9.74
C LEU A 13 -2.83 -18.24 9.07
N ASP A 14 -1.76 -18.44 9.85
CA ASP A 14 -0.45 -18.83 9.30
C ASP A 14 -0.51 -20.18 8.58
N THR A 15 -1.36 -21.10 9.06
CA THR A 15 -1.60 -22.40 8.39
C THR A 15 -2.26 -22.22 7.02
N ILE A 16 -3.24 -21.32 6.90
CA ILE A 16 -3.89 -21.03 5.62
C ILE A 16 -2.89 -20.42 4.63
N LEU A 17 -2.15 -19.40 5.10
CA LEU A 17 -1.17 -18.69 4.29
C LEU A 17 -0.05 -19.64 3.80
N PHE A 18 0.42 -20.51 4.69
CA PHE A 18 1.40 -21.54 4.37
C PHE A 18 0.90 -22.51 3.29
N LYS A 19 -0.35 -22.99 3.39
CA LYS A 19 -0.96 -23.87 2.39
C LYS A 19 -1.05 -23.20 1.02
N CYS A 20 -1.52 -21.94 0.96
CA CYS A 20 -1.57 -21.18 -0.29
C CYS A 20 -0.19 -21.07 -0.94
N ARG A 21 0.82 -20.72 -0.14
CA ARG A 21 2.21 -20.66 -0.58
C ARG A 21 2.70 -21.99 -1.16
N ASP A 22 2.45 -23.09 -0.45
CA ASP A 22 2.93 -24.40 -0.86
C ASP A 22 2.28 -24.90 -2.16
N ILE A 23 0.98 -24.64 -2.36
CA ILE A 23 0.30 -24.92 -3.62
C ILE A 23 0.98 -24.16 -4.78
N LEU A 24 1.26 -22.86 -4.59
CA LEU A 24 1.93 -22.04 -5.59
C LEU A 24 3.37 -22.49 -5.86
N ARG A 25 4.11 -22.91 -4.84
CA ARG A 25 5.47 -23.43 -5.00
C ARG A 25 5.50 -24.76 -5.74
N ALA A 26 4.53 -25.63 -5.49
CA ALA A 26 4.40 -26.91 -6.16
C ALA A 26 3.96 -26.79 -7.63
N ALA A 27 3.23 -25.72 -7.98
CA ALA A 27 2.77 -25.49 -9.34
C ALA A 27 3.95 -25.16 -10.26
N ARG A 28 4.28 -26.11 -11.15
CA ARG A 28 5.34 -25.95 -12.14
C ARG A 28 4.90 -25.01 -13.26
N ASN A 29 5.84 -24.20 -13.77
CA ASN A 29 5.61 -23.27 -14.89
C ASN A 29 4.49 -22.21 -14.65
N SER A 30 4.17 -21.91 -13.42
CA SER A 30 3.14 -20.93 -13.04
C SER A 30 3.68 -19.50 -12.82
N GLY A 31 4.83 -19.19 -13.40
CA GLY A 31 5.48 -17.87 -13.31
C GLY A 31 6.63 -17.78 -12.32
N SER A 32 7.27 -16.62 -12.29
CA SER A 32 8.33 -16.25 -11.35
C SER A 32 7.80 -16.12 -9.91
N PHE A 33 8.68 -15.97 -8.93
CA PHE A 33 8.30 -15.72 -7.54
C PHE A 33 7.46 -14.43 -7.38
N PHE A 34 7.85 -13.37 -8.08
CA PHE A 34 7.13 -12.09 -8.05
C PHE A 34 5.73 -12.20 -8.65
N GLU A 35 5.61 -12.90 -9.75
CA GLU A 35 4.31 -13.13 -10.38
C GLU A 35 3.38 -13.97 -9.52
N LYS A 36 3.89 -14.96 -8.80
CA LYS A 36 3.12 -15.75 -7.83
C LYS A 36 2.69 -14.92 -6.63
N ARG A 37 3.57 -14.04 -6.14
CA ARG A 37 3.25 -13.06 -5.11
C ARG A 37 2.10 -12.17 -5.55
N ASP A 38 2.23 -11.54 -6.72
CA ASP A 38 1.25 -10.60 -7.23
C ASP A 38 -0.11 -11.26 -7.46
N MET A 39 -0.11 -12.49 -7.96
CA MET A 39 -1.33 -13.29 -8.10
C MET A 39 -2.00 -13.55 -6.75
N MET A 40 -1.23 -13.92 -5.71
CA MET A 40 -1.76 -14.12 -4.37
C MET A 40 -2.32 -12.84 -3.76
N LEU A 41 -1.57 -11.73 -3.86
CA LEU A 41 -2.01 -10.45 -3.32
C LEU A 41 -3.27 -9.94 -4.03
N THR A 42 -3.37 -10.18 -5.35
CA THR A 42 -4.57 -9.86 -6.12
C THR A 42 -5.77 -10.71 -5.70
N LEU A 43 -5.57 -12.00 -5.44
CA LEU A 43 -6.64 -12.87 -4.97
C LEU A 43 -7.11 -12.50 -3.56
N VAL A 44 -6.18 -12.17 -2.68
CA VAL A 44 -6.47 -11.65 -1.33
C VAL A 44 -7.22 -10.32 -1.42
N PHE A 45 -6.83 -9.45 -2.35
CA PHE A 45 -7.57 -8.22 -2.63
C PHE A 45 -9.02 -8.51 -3.00
N LEU A 46 -9.27 -9.41 -3.97
CA LEU A 46 -10.64 -9.81 -4.37
C LEU A 46 -11.44 -10.35 -3.19
N ARG A 47 -10.83 -11.14 -2.32
CA ARG A 47 -11.49 -11.67 -1.12
C ARG A 47 -11.93 -10.56 -0.16
N PHE A 48 -11.04 -9.64 0.17
CA PHE A 48 -11.33 -8.57 1.14
C PHE A 48 -12.28 -7.51 0.58
N ILE A 49 -12.15 -7.13 -0.70
CA ILE A 49 -13.08 -6.20 -1.31
C ILE A 49 -14.49 -6.83 -1.45
N GLY A 50 -14.55 -8.13 -1.72
CA GLY A 50 -15.79 -8.90 -1.73
C GLY A 50 -16.45 -8.96 -0.35
N GLU A 51 -15.68 -9.19 0.72
CA GLU A 51 -16.20 -9.18 2.09
C GLU A 51 -16.74 -7.80 2.48
N LYS A 52 -16.01 -6.73 2.19
CA LYS A 52 -16.47 -5.36 2.44
C LYS A 52 -17.76 -5.03 1.68
N PHE A 53 -17.85 -5.48 0.43
CA PHE A 53 -19.07 -5.33 -0.35
C PHE A 53 -20.24 -6.06 0.30
N GLU A 54 -20.06 -7.31 0.72
CA GLU A 54 -21.10 -8.11 1.39
C GLU A 54 -21.54 -7.46 2.73
N ASP A 55 -20.60 -6.94 3.51
CA ASP A 55 -20.88 -6.22 4.75
C ASP A 55 -21.63 -4.88 4.49
N GLY A 56 -21.25 -4.16 3.42
CA GLY A 56 -21.95 -2.95 2.99
C GLY A 56 -23.40 -3.24 2.57
N VAL A 57 -23.63 -4.32 1.84
CA VAL A 57 -24.98 -4.77 1.46
C VAL A 57 -25.80 -5.16 2.71
N ALA A 58 -25.20 -5.87 3.67
CA ALA A 58 -25.86 -6.24 4.91
C ALA A 58 -26.27 -4.99 5.71
N LYS A 59 -25.36 -4.02 5.83
CA LYS A 59 -25.65 -2.75 6.51
C LYS A 59 -26.77 -1.97 5.82
N LEU A 60 -26.77 -1.88 4.49
CA LEU A 60 -27.85 -1.23 3.74
C LEU A 60 -29.20 -1.89 4.04
N ARG A 61 -29.27 -3.22 4.11
CA ARG A 61 -30.49 -3.94 4.47
C ARG A 61 -30.97 -3.61 5.89
N GLU A 62 -30.04 -3.53 6.85
CA GLU A 62 -30.36 -3.13 8.23
C GLU A 62 -30.89 -1.68 8.28
N ASP A 63 -30.28 -0.77 7.53
CA ASP A 63 -30.69 0.64 7.47
C ASP A 63 -32.07 0.80 6.83
N LEU A 64 -32.43 0.00 5.80
CA LEU A 64 -33.76 -0.02 5.20
C LEU A 64 -34.80 -0.52 6.20
N ILE A 65 -34.53 -1.60 6.92
CA ILE A 65 -35.41 -2.12 7.98
C ILE A 65 -35.65 -1.06 9.05
N ALA A 66 -34.57 -0.38 9.49
CA ALA A 66 -34.68 0.70 10.49
C ALA A 66 -35.58 1.88 10.03
N GLN A 67 -35.66 2.11 8.71
CA GLN A 67 -36.51 3.11 8.08
C GLN A 67 -37.93 2.59 7.81
N GLY A 68 -38.25 1.34 8.16
CA GLY A 68 -39.56 0.72 7.93
C GLY A 68 -39.76 0.29 6.47
N LEU A 69 -38.71 0.17 5.69
CA LEU A 69 -38.72 -0.28 4.30
C LEU A 69 -38.44 -1.77 4.21
N ASP A 70 -38.99 -2.44 3.19
CA ASP A 70 -38.74 -3.86 2.94
C ASP A 70 -37.43 -4.00 2.12
N PRO A 71 -36.37 -4.57 2.68
CA PRO A 71 -35.10 -4.77 1.96
C PRO A 71 -35.16 -5.88 0.89
N ASP A 72 -36.25 -6.68 0.87
CA ASP A 72 -36.45 -7.73 -0.14
C ASP A 72 -37.30 -7.21 -1.31
N ASP A 73 -37.89 -6.01 -1.20
CA ASP A 73 -38.44 -5.30 -2.34
C ASP A 73 -37.31 -4.81 -3.24
N LYS A 74 -37.25 -5.39 -4.44
CA LYS A 74 -36.15 -5.15 -5.38
C LYS A 74 -36.08 -3.69 -5.83
N ASP A 75 -37.20 -3.03 -6.06
CA ASP A 75 -37.21 -1.65 -6.55
C ASP A 75 -36.76 -0.68 -5.46
N ILE A 76 -37.13 -0.92 -4.22
CA ILE A 76 -36.65 -0.18 -3.05
C ILE A 76 -35.14 -0.42 -2.88
N PHE A 77 -34.72 -1.69 -2.84
CA PHE A 77 -33.32 -2.02 -2.63
C PHE A 77 -32.42 -1.42 -3.71
N ASP A 78 -32.76 -1.60 -5.00
CA ASP A 78 -31.99 -1.09 -6.13
C ASP A 78 -31.88 0.43 -6.12
N ALA A 79 -32.94 1.16 -5.75
CA ALA A 79 -32.92 2.62 -5.64
C ALA A 79 -31.92 3.10 -4.58
N PHE A 80 -31.93 2.52 -3.38
CA PHE A 80 -31.00 2.87 -2.32
C PHE A 80 -29.59 2.35 -2.59
N PHE A 81 -29.43 1.22 -3.28
CA PHE A 81 -28.13 0.65 -3.63
C PHE A 81 -27.37 1.50 -4.63
N VAL A 82 -28.03 2.16 -5.58
CA VAL A 82 -27.39 3.07 -6.54
C VAL A 82 -26.83 4.31 -5.84
N ASP A 83 -27.56 4.85 -4.85
CA ASP A 83 -27.18 6.03 -4.08
C ASP A 83 -26.32 5.68 -2.85
N ALA A 84 -26.22 4.41 -2.49
CA ALA A 84 -25.32 3.97 -1.44
C ALA A 84 -23.88 4.23 -1.89
N THR A 85 -23.42 5.42 -1.62
CA THR A 85 -21.99 5.71 -1.55
C THR A 85 -21.47 4.84 -0.43
N PHE A 86 -20.93 3.68 -0.81
CA PHE A 86 -20.25 2.81 0.13
C PHE A 86 -19.06 3.59 0.67
N THR A 87 -19.27 4.29 1.79
CA THR A 87 -18.22 5.00 2.53
C THR A 87 -17.21 3.98 3.06
N ASP A 88 -15.99 4.39 3.31
CA ASP A 88 -14.91 3.59 3.87
C ASP A 88 -14.30 2.50 2.95
N GLY A 89 -14.15 2.79 1.64
CA GLY A 89 -13.46 1.89 0.69
C GLY A 89 -14.27 0.67 0.30
N THR A 90 -15.59 0.69 0.51
CA THR A 90 -16.51 -0.29 -0.04
C THR A 90 -16.83 0.13 -1.47
N TYR A 91 -16.64 -0.77 -2.40
CA TYR A 91 -16.91 -0.54 -3.82
C TYR A 91 -18.19 -1.26 -4.23
N ASN A 92 -19.01 -0.63 -5.07
CA ASN A 92 -20.10 -1.33 -5.74
C ASN A 92 -19.50 -2.33 -6.73
N LEU A 93 -19.50 -3.61 -6.36
CA LEU A 93 -18.87 -4.65 -7.19
C LEU A 93 -19.85 -5.16 -8.25
N PRO A 94 -19.43 -5.19 -9.53
CA PRO A 94 -20.13 -5.94 -10.57
C PRO A 94 -20.35 -7.40 -10.14
N VAL A 95 -21.42 -8.03 -10.65
CA VAL A 95 -21.84 -9.37 -10.21
C VAL A 95 -20.72 -10.41 -10.38
N GLU A 96 -19.99 -10.34 -11.47
CA GLU A 96 -18.84 -11.22 -11.78
C GLU A 96 -17.66 -11.03 -10.82
N ALA A 97 -17.55 -9.87 -10.16
CA ALA A 97 -16.48 -9.56 -9.21
C ALA A 97 -16.85 -9.86 -7.76
N ARG A 98 -18.08 -10.21 -7.48
CA ARG A 98 -18.52 -10.57 -6.12
C ARG A 98 -17.88 -11.88 -5.69
N TRP A 99 -17.39 -11.91 -4.46
CA TRP A 99 -16.72 -13.10 -3.93
C TRP A 99 -17.63 -14.34 -3.94
N SER A 100 -18.92 -14.17 -3.68
CA SER A 100 -19.93 -15.23 -3.79
C SER A 100 -20.04 -15.82 -5.21
N THR A 101 -19.83 -15.05 -6.26
CA THR A 101 -19.77 -15.54 -7.64
C THR A 101 -18.47 -16.32 -7.87
N ILE A 102 -17.34 -15.78 -7.44
CA ILE A 102 -16.01 -16.38 -7.62
C ILE A 102 -15.93 -17.75 -6.93
N ILE A 103 -16.33 -17.86 -5.66
CA ILE A 103 -16.22 -19.10 -4.89
C ILE A 103 -17.09 -20.23 -5.46
N ASN A 104 -18.24 -19.90 -6.07
CA ASN A 104 -19.15 -20.85 -6.69
C ASN A 104 -18.80 -21.18 -8.16
N THR A 105 -17.78 -20.53 -8.73
CA THR A 105 -17.34 -20.81 -10.11
C THR A 105 -16.66 -22.18 -10.20
N PRO A 106 -17.04 -23.04 -11.16
CA PRO A 106 -16.37 -24.32 -11.38
C PRO A 106 -14.89 -24.16 -11.72
N ALA A 107 -14.05 -25.07 -11.22
CA ALA A 107 -12.60 -25.00 -11.39
C ALA A 107 -12.12 -24.76 -12.84
N PRO A 108 -12.67 -25.40 -13.89
CA PRO A 108 -12.22 -25.16 -15.27
C PRO A 108 -12.43 -23.72 -15.78
N GLN A 109 -13.36 -22.97 -15.18
CA GLN A 109 -13.72 -21.61 -15.60
C GLN A 109 -13.11 -20.55 -14.68
N LEU A 110 -12.49 -20.96 -13.57
CA LEU A 110 -12.12 -20.05 -12.47
C LEU A 110 -11.04 -19.06 -12.87
N ASN A 111 -10.02 -19.45 -13.64
CA ASN A 111 -8.97 -18.54 -14.10
C ASN A 111 -9.55 -17.39 -14.94
N VAL A 112 -10.48 -17.71 -15.85
CA VAL A 112 -11.15 -16.70 -16.69
C VAL A 112 -12.08 -15.83 -15.85
N ALA A 113 -12.81 -16.42 -14.92
CA ALA A 113 -13.71 -15.67 -14.03
C ALA A 113 -12.95 -14.68 -13.16
N LEU A 114 -11.78 -15.06 -12.63
CA LEU A 114 -10.92 -14.15 -11.85
C LEU A 114 -10.41 -12.98 -12.68
N ASP A 115 -9.92 -13.22 -13.90
CA ASP A 115 -9.47 -12.15 -14.78
C ASP A 115 -10.60 -11.22 -15.21
N ASN A 116 -11.81 -11.75 -15.49
CA ASN A 116 -12.99 -10.95 -15.77
C ASN A 116 -13.41 -10.11 -14.57
N ALA A 117 -13.35 -10.65 -13.37
CA ALA A 117 -13.63 -9.92 -12.14
C ALA A 117 -12.68 -8.72 -11.97
N LEU A 118 -11.39 -8.93 -12.20
CA LEU A 118 -10.38 -7.84 -12.13
C LEU A 118 -10.63 -6.77 -13.19
N HIS A 119 -10.95 -7.18 -14.41
CA HIS A 119 -11.25 -6.26 -15.50
C HIS A 119 -12.49 -5.40 -15.19
N SER A 120 -13.56 -6.01 -14.71
CA SER A 120 -14.80 -5.29 -14.37
C SER A 120 -14.59 -4.31 -13.20
N ILE A 121 -13.81 -4.66 -12.19
CA ILE A 121 -13.42 -3.73 -11.11
C ILE A 121 -12.60 -2.56 -11.66
N ALA A 122 -11.59 -2.83 -12.49
CA ALA A 122 -10.73 -1.79 -13.06
C ALA A 122 -11.48 -0.81 -13.96
N THR A 123 -12.53 -1.27 -14.63
CA THR A 123 -13.37 -0.42 -15.50
C THR A 123 -14.44 0.36 -14.76
N SER A 124 -14.97 -0.18 -13.68
CA SER A 124 -16.01 0.46 -12.85
C SER A 124 -15.46 1.47 -11.83
N SER A 125 -14.19 1.36 -11.43
CA SER A 125 -13.58 2.22 -10.43
C SER A 125 -12.40 3.03 -10.97
N LYS A 126 -12.49 4.37 -10.90
CA LYS A 126 -11.38 5.27 -11.28
C LYS A 126 -10.13 5.04 -10.42
N GLN A 127 -10.31 4.74 -9.14
CA GLN A 127 -9.19 4.51 -8.20
C GLN A 127 -8.43 3.23 -8.51
N LEU A 128 -9.11 2.20 -9.02
CA LEU A 128 -8.54 0.89 -9.32
C LEU A 128 -8.14 0.70 -10.79
N LYS A 129 -8.34 1.73 -11.62
CA LYS A 129 -7.88 1.72 -13.01
C LYS A 129 -6.36 1.51 -13.06
N GLY A 130 -5.89 0.55 -13.87
CA GLY A 130 -4.48 0.20 -13.99
C GLY A 130 -3.88 -0.53 -12.78
N CYS A 131 -4.71 -0.95 -11.81
CA CYS A 131 -4.28 -1.66 -10.62
C CYS A 131 -3.93 -3.13 -10.87
N PHE A 132 -4.50 -3.72 -11.91
CA PHE A 132 -4.34 -5.14 -12.19
C PHE A 132 -3.64 -5.39 -13.52
N VAL A 133 -2.90 -6.50 -13.59
CA VAL A 133 -2.29 -6.98 -14.83
C VAL A 133 -3.33 -7.82 -15.58
N GLU A 134 -3.54 -7.53 -16.86
CA GLU A 134 -4.41 -8.34 -17.70
C GLU A 134 -3.92 -9.78 -17.78
N GLY A 135 -4.83 -10.75 -17.68
CA GLY A 135 -4.50 -12.16 -17.75
C GLY A 135 -3.69 -12.69 -16.56
N THR A 136 -3.80 -12.05 -15.39
CA THR A 136 -3.06 -12.47 -14.17
C THR A 136 -3.22 -13.96 -13.87
N PHE A 137 -4.38 -14.54 -14.12
CA PHE A 137 -4.66 -15.95 -13.82
C PHE A 137 -4.64 -16.83 -15.07
N THR A 138 -5.05 -16.34 -16.23
CA THR A 138 -5.15 -17.12 -17.46
C THR A 138 -3.81 -17.37 -18.13
N THR A 139 -2.86 -16.43 -18.02
CA THR A 139 -1.55 -16.55 -18.70
C THR A 139 -0.53 -17.40 -17.93
N ARG A 140 -0.82 -17.81 -16.71
CA ARG A 140 0.18 -18.39 -15.79
C ARG A 140 0.16 -19.91 -15.68
N ASN A 141 -0.57 -20.59 -16.52
CA ASN A 141 -0.64 -22.07 -16.56
C ASN A 141 -0.88 -22.74 -15.19
N LEU A 142 -1.57 -22.07 -14.27
CA LEU A 142 -1.96 -22.70 -13.01
C LEU A 142 -3.12 -23.67 -13.28
N ALA A 143 -2.96 -24.91 -12.84
CA ALA A 143 -3.98 -25.92 -13.05
C ALA A 143 -5.31 -25.50 -12.39
N PRO A 144 -6.47 -25.72 -13.05
CA PRO A 144 -7.77 -25.30 -12.51
C PRO A 144 -8.05 -25.81 -11.10
N ASN A 145 -7.63 -27.03 -10.78
CA ASN A 145 -7.80 -27.57 -9.43
C ASN A 145 -6.89 -26.94 -8.40
N ASP A 146 -5.72 -26.42 -8.77
CA ASP A 146 -4.82 -25.78 -7.84
C ASP A 146 -5.28 -24.36 -7.53
N ILE A 147 -5.74 -23.60 -8.54
CA ILE A 147 -6.35 -22.30 -8.26
C ILE A 147 -7.62 -22.45 -7.41
N LYS A 148 -8.45 -23.48 -7.65
CA LYS A 148 -9.64 -23.72 -6.81
C LYS A 148 -9.25 -23.99 -5.36
N LYS A 149 -8.23 -24.81 -5.10
CA LYS A 149 -7.72 -25.05 -3.74
C LYS A 149 -7.25 -23.74 -3.07
N ILE A 150 -6.55 -22.87 -3.82
CA ILE A 150 -6.08 -21.57 -3.28
C ILE A 150 -7.29 -20.68 -2.94
N VAL A 151 -8.27 -20.59 -3.84
CA VAL A 151 -9.51 -19.80 -3.61
C VAL A 151 -10.26 -20.34 -2.38
N ASP A 152 -10.36 -21.66 -2.22
CA ASP A 152 -11.01 -22.29 -1.07
C ASP A 152 -10.26 -22.03 0.25
N GLU A 153 -8.92 -22.00 0.24
CA GLU A 153 -8.14 -21.61 1.42
C GLU A 153 -8.28 -20.09 1.72
N VAL A 154 -8.19 -19.24 0.72
CA VAL A 154 -8.36 -17.78 0.85
C VAL A 154 -9.77 -17.44 1.35
N ASN A 155 -10.78 -18.19 0.96
CA ASN A 155 -12.16 -18.00 1.45
C ASN A 155 -12.30 -18.12 2.98
N LYS A 156 -11.39 -18.85 3.62
CA LYS A 156 -11.36 -18.99 5.10
C LYS A 156 -10.83 -17.73 5.80
N ILE A 157 -10.15 -16.83 5.05
CA ILE A 157 -9.63 -15.58 5.59
C ILE A 157 -10.76 -14.54 5.57
N SER A 158 -11.22 -14.12 6.74
CA SER A 158 -12.23 -13.07 6.86
C SER A 158 -12.13 -12.37 8.21
N HIS A 159 -12.58 -11.11 8.28
CA HIS A 159 -12.68 -10.38 9.53
C HIS A 159 -13.66 -11.03 10.52
N LYS A 160 -14.65 -11.78 10.04
CA LYS A 160 -15.59 -12.53 10.89
C LYS A 160 -14.90 -13.66 11.65
N VAL A 161 -13.84 -14.26 11.07
CA VAL A 161 -13.07 -15.36 11.69
C VAL A 161 -11.89 -14.85 12.49
N PHE A 162 -11.24 -13.78 12.01
CA PHE A 162 -10.01 -13.21 12.58
C PHE A 162 -10.20 -11.80 13.13
N GLY A 163 -11.39 -11.45 13.62
CA GLY A 163 -11.74 -10.10 14.09
C GLY A 163 -10.91 -9.55 15.26
N GLU A 164 -10.16 -10.43 15.97
CA GLU A 164 -9.19 -10.01 16.98
C GLU A 164 -7.88 -9.46 16.37
N GLU A 165 -7.61 -9.75 15.09
CA GLU A 165 -6.43 -9.25 14.37
C GLU A 165 -6.69 -7.82 13.90
N LYS A 166 -6.06 -6.83 14.53
CA LYS A 166 -6.26 -5.41 14.25
C LYS A 166 -5.96 -5.00 12.80
N ASP A 167 -4.98 -5.64 12.17
CA ASP A 167 -4.61 -5.42 10.76
C ASP A 167 -4.47 -6.75 10.02
N LEU A 168 -5.58 -7.46 9.85
CA LEU A 168 -5.63 -8.74 9.14
C LEU A 168 -5.11 -8.60 7.70
N ILE A 169 -5.51 -7.52 7.01
CA ILE A 169 -5.10 -7.26 5.63
C ILE A 169 -3.58 -7.07 5.56
N GLY A 170 -3.02 -6.21 6.42
CA GLY A 170 -1.58 -5.96 6.47
C GLY A 170 -0.80 -7.21 6.77
N ARG A 171 -1.24 -7.99 7.74
CA ARG A 171 -0.57 -9.25 8.12
C ARG A 171 -0.53 -10.25 6.95
N VAL A 172 -1.63 -10.41 6.22
CA VAL A 172 -1.69 -11.29 5.04
C VAL A 172 -0.75 -10.79 3.94
N TYR A 173 -0.76 -9.48 3.67
CA TYR A 173 0.12 -8.86 2.68
C TYR A 173 1.59 -9.00 3.08
N GLU A 174 1.95 -8.68 4.32
CA GLU A 174 3.33 -8.83 4.82
C GLU A 174 3.83 -10.27 4.75
N TYR A 175 2.97 -11.24 5.06
CA TYR A 175 3.34 -12.64 4.94
C TYR A 175 3.79 -12.97 3.51
N PHE A 176 2.98 -12.64 2.50
CA PHE A 176 3.31 -12.96 1.12
C PHE A 176 4.48 -12.12 0.60
N LEU A 177 4.59 -10.86 1.00
CA LEU A 177 5.77 -10.05 0.69
C LEU A 177 7.04 -10.69 1.23
N LYS A 178 7.08 -11.12 2.48
CA LYS A 178 8.25 -11.79 3.10
C LYS A 178 8.55 -13.13 2.46
N GLU A 179 7.56 -14.00 2.29
CA GLU A 179 7.73 -15.35 1.77
C GLU A 179 8.23 -15.40 0.32
N PHE A 180 7.86 -14.41 -0.48
CA PHE A 180 8.30 -14.30 -1.86
C PHE A 180 9.51 -13.35 -2.05
N ALA A 181 9.89 -12.56 -1.03
CA ALA A 181 11.07 -11.70 -1.05
C ALA A 181 12.38 -12.45 -0.70
N VAL A 182 12.32 -13.61 -0.06
CA VAL A 182 13.51 -14.35 0.43
C VAL A 182 14.50 -14.73 -0.70
N ASN A 183 14.07 -14.69 -1.96
CA ASN A 183 14.91 -14.93 -3.13
C ASN A 183 15.11 -13.69 -4.01
N ALA A 184 14.61 -12.51 -3.60
CA ALA A 184 14.95 -11.27 -4.27
C ALA A 184 16.40 -10.92 -3.97
N THR A 185 17.21 -10.69 -5.00
CA THR A 185 18.55 -10.16 -4.84
C THR A 185 18.48 -8.83 -4.09
N LYS A 186 19.51 -8.52 -3.29
CA LYS A 186 19.56 -7.28 -2.47
C LYS A 186 19.40 -5.97 -3.25
N GLU A 187 19.29 -6.04 -4.56
CA GLU A 187 19.18 -4.91 -5.49
C GLU A 187 17.74 -4.47 -5.77
N GLU A 188 16.75 -5.33 -5.49
CA GLU A 188 15.31 -5.02 -5.65
C GLU A 188 14.67 -4.72 -4.28
N GLY A 189 15.25 -3.74 -3.56
CA GLY A 189 14.88 -3.41 -2.20
C GLY A 189 13.48 -2.82 -2.07
N GLU A 190 12.45 -3.65 -2.02
CA GLU A 190 11.20 -3.27 -1.37
C GLU A 190 11.48 -3.17 0.14
N PHE A 191 11.95 -2.00 0.58
CA PHE A 191 12.25 -1.75 1.98
C PHE A 191 10.97 -1.50 2.75
N TYR A 192 10.59 -2.47 3.56
CA TYR A 192 9.58 -2.23 4.59
C TYR A 192 10.12 -1.20 5.61
N THR A 193 9.42 -0.08 5.73
CA THR A 193 9.77 0.91 6.75
C THR A 193 9.33 0.39 8.12
N PRO A 194 10.23 0.26 9.11
CA PRO A 194 9.85 -0.20 10.44
C PRO A 194 8.71 0.64 11.04
N HIS A 195 7.71 -0.03 11.59
CA HIS A 195 6.51 0.60 12.13
C HIS A 195 6.81 1.73 13.13
N ASP A 196 7.72 1.47 14.07
CA ASP A 196 8.14 2.46 15.07
C ASP A 196 8.81 3.70 14.45
N ALA A 197 9.44 3.55 13.27
CA ALA A 197 10.01 4.66 12.53
C ALA A 197 8.94 5.54 11.91
N VAL A 198 7.91 4.93 11.32
CA VAL A 198 6.79 5.66 10.72
C VAL A 198 5.97 6.35 11.80
N GLN A 199 5.64 5.63 12.88
CA GLN A 199 4.91 6.21 14.02
C GLN A 199 5.62 7.43 14.60
N MET A 200 6.95 7.38 14.75
CA MET A 200 7.70 8.51 15.25
C MET A 200 7.65 9.71 14.29
N ILE A 201 7.79 9.49 12.96
CA ILE A 201 7.66 10.57 11.99
C ILE A 201 6.24 11.15 12.05
N ALA A 202 5.22 10.30 11.99
CA ALA A 202 3.83 10.73 12.02
C ALA A 202 3.48 11.50 13.32
N ALA A 203 4.02 11.05 14.47
CA ALA A 203 3.82 11.75 15.74
C ALA A 203 4.54 13.11 15.81
N MET A 204 5.61 13.30 15.04
CA MET A 204 6.35 14.57 14.99
C MET A 204 5.69 15.59 14.06
N ILE A 205 5.13 15.17 12.93
CA ILE A 205 4.56 16.09 11.95
C ILE A 205 3.04 16.21 12.04
N GLU A 206 2.38 15.30 12.77
CA GLU A 206 0.94 15.29 13.05
C GLU A 206 0.05 15.51 11.82
N PRO A 207 0.07 14.61 10.81
CA PRO A 207 -0.64 14.80 9.55
C PRO A 207 -2.14 14.49 9.72
N PHE A 208 -2.87 15.34 10.44
CA PHE A 208 -4.27 15.09 10.82
C PHE A 208 -5.31 15.63 9.84
N ASP A 209 -4.94 16.56 8.97
CA ASP A 209 -5.80 17.09 7.92
C ASP A 209 -4.99 17.68 6.76
N GLY A 210 -5.61 17.84 5.59
CA GLY A 210 -4.96 18.41 4.40
C GLY A 210 -4.35 17.37 3.47
N THR A 211 -3.18 17.67 2.91
CA THR A 211 -2.53 16.82 1.90
C THR A 211 -1.25 16.19 2.44
N LEU A 212 -1.13 14.88 2.29
CA LEU A 212 0.05 14.09 2.67
C LEU A 212 0.69 13.48 1.41
N TYR A 213 1.99 13.70 1.22
CA TYR A 213 2.73 13.22 0.05
C TYR A 213 3.90 12.30 0.42
N ASP A 214 4.12 11.29 -0.41
CA ASP A 214 5.33 10.45 -0.39
C ASP A 214 5.86 10.24 -1.82
N PRO A 215 7.03 10.81 -2.18
CA PRO A 215 7.58 10.72 -3.52
C PRO A 215 8.15 9.34 -3.89
N CYS A 216 8.20 8.40 -2.97
CA CYS A 216 8.73 7.05 -3.14
C CYS A 216 7.94 6.06 -2.27
N CYS A 217 6.61 6.05 -2.46
CA CYS A 217 5.66 5.54 -1.48
C CYS A 217 5.71 4.01 -1.29
N GLY A 218 6.44 3.28 -2.13
CA GLY A 218 6.50 1.83 -2.02
C GLY A 218 5.10 1.21 -2.08
N SER A 219 4.81 0.29 -1.19
CA SER A 219 3.49 -0.33 -1.03
C SER A 219 2.45 0.53 -0.28
N GLY A 220 2.76 1.80 0.00
CA GLY A 220 1.87 2.73 0.71
C GLY A 220 1.91 2.61 2.24
N GLY A 221 2.92 1.95 2.80
CA GLY A 221 3.00 1.69 4.25
C GLY A 221 3.03 2.95 5.13
N MET A 222 3.69 4.02 4.67
CA MET A 222 3.71 5.30 5.39
C MET A 222 2.30 5.90 5.52
N PHE A 223 1.51 5.87 4.43
CA PHE A 223 0.14 6.37 4.41
C PHE A 223 -0.78 5.58 5.33
N ILE A 224 -0.67 4.25 5.32
CA ILE A 224 -1.49 3.36 6.14
C ILE A 224 -1.27 3.64 7.62
N GLN A 225 -0.01 3.69 8.05
CA GLN A 225 0.31 3.94 9.46
C GLN A 225 -0.04 5.36 9.89
N SER A 226 0.06 6.34 9.00
CA SER A 226 -0.43 7.70 9.27
C SER A 226 -1.94 7.72 9.43
N ALA A 227 -2.67 7.01 8.56
CA ALA A 227 -4.11 6.87 8.63
C ALA A 227 -4.57 6.21 9.95
N ASP A 228 -3.85 5.19 10.41
CA ASP A 228 -4.15 4.52 11.68
C ASP A 228 -3.92 5.45 12.87
N LEU A 229 -2.85 6.26 12.86
CA LEU A 229 -2.62 7.29 13.88
C LEU A 229 -3.76 8.33 13.92
N VAL A 230 -4.26 8.73 12.73
CA VAL A 230 -5.38 9.66 12.64
C VAL A 230 -6.65 9.06 13.22
N ARG A 231 -6.98 7.81 12.86
CA ARG A 231 -8.14 7.08 13.43
C ARG A 231 -8.06 7.01 14.95
N GLU A 232 -6.87 6.73 15.51
CA GLU A 232 -6.68 6.66 16.95
C GLU A 232 -6.85 8.01 17.65
N LYS A 233 -6.37 9.10 17.05
CA LYS A 233 -6.32 10.42 17.71
C LYS A 233 -7.47 11.36 17.35
N ARG A 234 -7.97 11.30 16.12
CA ARG A 234 -8.95 12.25 15.56
C ARG A 234 -10.21 11.62 15.00
N GLY A 235 -10.18 10.32 14.72
CA GLY A 235 -11.34 9.55 14.28
C GLY A 235 -11.75 9.68 12.81
N ASP A 236 -11.28 10.70 12.08
CA ASP A 236 -11.73 10.97 10.70
C ASP A 236 -10.57 11.04 9.71
N ILE A 237 -10.39 9.96 8.95
CA ILE A 237 -9.37 9.85 7.90
C ILE A 237 -9.77 10.58 6.60
N SER A 238 -11.06 10.89 6.40
CA SER A 238 -11.53 11.55 5.17
C SER A 238 -10.97 12.97 5.01
N ARG A 239 -10.42 13.54 6.08
CA ARG A 239 -9.77 14.86 6.09
C ARG A 239 -8.38 14.87 5.48
N ILE A 240 -7.79 13.68 5.21
CA ILE A 240 -6.46 13.56 4.59
C ILE A 240 -6.61 13.12 3.13
N ASN A 241 -5.99 13.87 2.24
CA ASN A 241 -5.83 13.50 0.85
C ASN A 241 -4.38 13.00 0.63
N VAL A 242 -4.24 11.74 0.25
CA VAL A 242 -2.94 11.11 0.06
C VAL A 242 -2.49 11.26 -1.39
N TYR A 243 -1.26 11.69 -1.56
CA TYR A 243 -0.56 11.77 -2.84
C TYR A 243 0.73 10.95 -2.76
N GLY A 244 1.05 10.25 -3.82
CA GLY A 244 2.27 9.46 -3.84
C GLY A 244 2.79 9.21 -5.23
N GLN A 245 4.04 8.76 -5.31
CA GLN A 245 4.63 8.30 -6.55
C GLN A 245 5.51 7.08 -6.26
N GLU A 246 5.44 6.11 -7.18
CA GLU A 246 6.24 4.88 -7.11
C GLU A 246 6.74 4.51 -8.50
N LYS A 247 8.01 4.17 -8.58
CA LYS A 247 8.67 3.87 -9.86
C LYS A 247 8.38 2.46 -10.36
N GLU A 248 8.32 1.49 -9.45
CA GLU A 248 8.17 0.08 -9.82
C GLU A 248 6.70 -0.28 -10.07
N PRO A 249 6.34 -0.74 -11.30
CA PRO A 249 4.95 -0.98 -11.65
C PRO A 249 4.22 -1.99 -10.73
N ALA A 250 4.91 -3.02 -10.28
CA ALA A 250 4.32 -4.01 -9.37
C ALA A 250 4.02 -3.39 -8.00
N THR A 251 4.96 -2.64 -7.45
CA THR A 251 4.83 -1.95 -6.15
C THR A 251 3.79 -0.83 -6.20
N TYR A 252 3.72 -0.08 -7.31
CA TYR A 252 2.67 0.91 -7.55
C TYR A 252 1.26 0.28 -7.52
N ARG A 253 1.06 -0.86 -8.22
CA ARG A 253 -0.23 -1.57 -8.17
C ARG A 253 -0.56 -2.05 -6.75
N LEU A 254 0.45 -2.56 -6.05
CA LEU A 254 0.30 -3.00 -4.67
C LEU A 254 -0.11 -1.84 -3.75
N ALA A 255 0.49 -0.66 -3.89
CA ALA A 255 0.11 0.54 -3.14
C ALA A 255 -1.37 0.90 -3.38
N LYS A 256 -1.81 0.92 -4.64
CA LYS A 256 -3.21 1.20 -4.99
C LYS A 256 -4.18 0.20 -4.34
N MET A 257 -3.91 -1.09 -4.44
CA MET A 257 -4.72 -2.12 -3.80
C MET A 257 -4.76 -1.94 -2.27
N ASN A 258 -3.62 -1.68 -1.68
CA ASN A 258 -3.44 -1.56 -0.24
C ASN A 258 -4.21 -0.35 0.34
N LEU A 259 -4.13 0.80 -0.32
CA LEU A 259 -4.85 2.01 0.06
C LEU A 259 -6.36 1.87 -0.16
N ALA A 260 -6.75 1.30 -1.30
CA ALA A 260 -8.15 1.04 -1.64
C ALA A 260 -8.84 0.13 -0.61
N LEU A 261 -8.19 -0.99 -0.20
CA LEU A 261 -8.72 -1.90 0.82
C LEU A 261 -8.97 -1.22 2.17
N ARG A 262 -8.25 -0.15 2.47
CA ARG A 262 -8.38 0.60 3.73
C ARG A 262 -9.25 1.85 3.63
N GLY A 263 -9.86 2.09 2.45
CA GLY A 263 -10.69 3.26 2.21
C GLY A 263 -9.91 4.57 2.21
N ILE A 264 -8.60 4.52 1.98
CA ILE A 264 -7.76 5.71 1.94
C ILE A 264 -7.85 6.34 0.55
N SER A 265 -8.46 7.54 0.47
CA SER A 265 -8.48 8.32 -0.77
C SER A 265 -7.06 8.70 -1.18
N HIS A 266 -6.71 8.42 -2.44
CA HIS A 266 -5.34 8.59 -2.90
C HIS A 266 -5.22 9.02 -4.35
N ASN A 267 -4.14 9.73 -4.66
CA ASN A 267 -3.67 10.03 -6.00
C ASN A 267 -2.18 9.64 -6.11
N LEU A 268 -1.91 8.50 -6.73
CA LEU A 268 -0.53 8.01 -6.96
C LEU A 268 -0.01 8.35 -8.36
N GLY A 269 -0.65 9.29 -9.06
CA GLY A 269 -0.42 9.55 -10.48
C GLY A 269 -1.13 8.53 -11.38
N GLY A 270 -0.98 8.70 -12.68
CA GLY A 270 -1.63 7.85 -13.69
C GLY A 270 -0.93 6.51 -13.92
N GLU A 271 0.35 6.43 -13.59
CA GLU A 271 1.25 5.32 -13.89
C GLU A 271 2.41 5.25 -12.89
N ALA A 272 3.14 4.15 -12.92
CA ALA A 272 4.38 3.99 -12.18
C ALA A 272 5.51 4.74 -12.90
N ASP A 273 6.14 5.70 -12.24
CA ASP A 273 7.26 6.44 -12.83
C ASP A 273 8.18 7.06 -11.76
N SER A 274 9.37 7.47 -12.21
CA SER A 274 10.39 8.07 -11.36
C SER A 274 10.06 9.52 -11.01
N SER A 275 10.03 9.83 -9.71
CA SER A 275 9.85 11.20 -9.19
C SER A 275 10.95 12.17 -9.62
N PHE A 276 12.11 11.68 -10.05
CA PHE A 276 13.18 12.53 -10.55
C PHE A 276 13.00 12.90 -12.01
N THR A 277 12.73 11.92 -12.88
CA THR A 277 12.72 12.10 -14.33
C THR A 277 11.34 12.45 -14.88
N HIS A 278 10.28 12.04 -14.21
CA HIS A 278 8.91 12.32 -14.56
C HIS A 278 8.07 12.54 -13.30
N ASP A 279 8.13 13.72 -12.75
CA ASP A 279 7.39 14.14 -11.59
C ASP A 279 5.89 14.29 -11.93
N LEU A 280 5.08 13.33 -11.51
CA LEU A 280 3.63 13.27 -11.76
C LEU A 280 2.83 14.28 -10.94
N HIS A 281 3.46 14.89 -9.94
CA HIS A 281 2.86 15.89 -9.07
C HIS A 281 3.53 17.27 -9.20
N LYS A 282 4.24 17.50 -10.30
CA LYS A 282 4.96 18.75 -10.56
C LYS A 282 4.07 19.99 -10.35
N GLY A 283 4.58 20.93 -9.53
CA GLY A 283 3.88 22.18 -9.22
C GLY A 283 2.80 22.06 -8.14
N LEU A 284 2.58 20.88 -7.57
CA LEU A 284 1.75 20.71 -6.38
C LEU A 284 2.57 20.92 -5.11
N TYR A 285 1.93 21.50 -4.09
CA TYR A 285 2.49 21.71 -2.77
C TYR A 285 1.65 21.01 -1.72
N PHE A 286 2.31 20.37 -0.75
CA PHE A 286 1.67 19.51 0.23
C PHE A 286 1.88 20.05 1.65
N ASN A 287 0.85 19.88 2.51
CA ASN A 287 0.93 20.27 3.91
C ASN A 287 1.94 19.39 4.66
N TYR A 288 1.94 18.10 4.33
CA TYR A 288 2.80 17.10 4.96
C TYR A 288 3.49 16.26 3.92
N ILE A 289 4.78 15.95 4.15
CA ILE A 289 5.51 14.98 3.35
C ILE A 289 6.14 13.97 4.30
N MET A 290 5.89 12.69 4.04
CA MET A 290 6.51 11.58 4.76
C MET A 290 7.18 10.66 3.77
N ALA A 291 8.46 10.33 3.97
CA ALA A 291 9.17 9.50 3.03
C ALA A 291 10.22 8.60 3.69
N ASN A 292 10.41 7.42 3.11
CA ASN A 292 11.58 6.58 3.33
C ASN A 292 12.29 6.33 2.00
N PRO A 293 13.02 7.31 1.47
CA PRO A 293 13.65 7.18 0.17
C PRO A 293 14.67 6.03 0.13
N PRO A 294 14.90 5.41 -1.04
CA PRO A 294 15.95 4.43 -1.20
C PRO A 294 17.32 5.07 -0.91
N PHE A 295 18.03 4.50 0.08
CA PHE A 295 19.31 5.05 0.55
C PHE A 295 20.42 4.84 -0.46
N ASN A 296 21.21 5.88 -0.68
CA ASN A 296 22.38 5.85 -1.56
C ASN A 296 22.06 5.36 -2.99
N LEU A 297 20.89 5.71 -3.48
CA LEU A 297 20.42 5.34 -4.82
C LEU A 297 21.38 5.88 -5.86
N LYS A 298 21.87 4.99 -6.73
CA LYS A 298 22.69 5.28 -7.90
C LYS A 298 21.83 5.26 -9.17
N GLY A 299 22.34 5.86 -10.25
CA GLY A 299 21.64 5.84 -11.55
C GLY A 299 20.31 6.62 -11.55
N TRP A 300 20.12 7.54 -10.63
CA TRP A 300 18.96 8.42 -10.53
C TRP A 300 19.04 9.62 -11.48
N TYR A 301 20.29 10.03 -11.79
CA TYR A 301 20.59 11.24 -12.55
C TYR A 301 20.56 11.00 -14.06
N ASN A 302 20.11 12.01 -14.79
CA ASN A 302 20.34 12.18 -16.22
C ASN A 302 20.62 13.66 -16.53
N ASP A 303 21.13 13.98 -17.73
CA ASP A 303 21.52 15.35 -18.11
C ASP A 303 20.39 16.37 -18.06
N ASN A 304 19.14 15.96 -18.23
CA ASN A 304 17.99 16.86 -18.13
C ASN A 304 17.78 17.39 -16.70
N LEU A 305 18.32 16.70 -15.70
CA LEU A 305 18.23 17.11 -14.31
C LEU A 305 19.29 18.13 -13.89
N LYS A 306 20.29 18.41 -14.74
CA LYS A 306 21.40 19.32 -14.40
C LYS A 306 20.92 20.71 -13.95
N ASN A 307 19.93 21.25 -14.63
CA ASN A 307 19.37 22.58 -14.33
C ASN A 307 17.93 22.50 -13.86
N ASP A 308 17.57 21.44 -13.15
CA ASP A 308 16.21 21.27 -12.64
C ASP A 308 15.89 22.34 -11.59
N SER A 309 14.67 22.86 -11.65
CA SER A 309 14.21 23.93 -10.74
C SER A 309 14.20 23.52 -9.27
N ARG A 310 14.13 22.24 -8.97
CA ARG A 310 14.13 21.71 -7.59
C ARG A 310 15.38 22.04 -6.81
N TRP A 311 16.51 22.28 -7.47
CA TRP A 311 17.79 22.66 -6.84
C TRP A 311 18.35 24.00 -7.30
N ALA A 312 17.50 24.85 -7.91
CA ALA A 312 17.93 26.18 -8.40
C ALA A 312 18.54 27.06 -7.30
N ASP A 313 17.99 27.01 -6.08
CA ASP A 313 18.49 27.78 -4.92
C ASP A 313 19.62 27.05 -4.18
N TYR A 314 20.00 25.88 -4.63
CA TYR A 314 21.04 25.02 -4.06
C TYR A 314 22.14 24.72 -5.09
N VAL A 315 22.86 23.63 -4.88
CA VAL A 315 23.72 23.06 -5.93
C VAL A 315 23.12 21.74 -6.39
N THR A 316 23.36 21.38 -7.63
CA THR A 316 22.93 20.09 -8.17
C THR A 316 23.47 18.95 -7.30
N PRO A 317 22.60 18.05 -6.81
CA PRO A 317 23.03 16.91 -6.00
C PRO A 317 24.00 16.00 -6.76
N PRO A 318 24.90 15.30 -6.06
CA PRO A 318 25.88 14.41 -6.70
C PRO A 318 25.20 13.30 -7.51
N GLU A 319 25.67 13.05 -8.73
CA GLU A 319 25.15 11.97 -9.59
C GLU A 319 25.32 10.58 -8.97
N SER A 320 26.34 10.41 -8.13
CA SER A 320 26.67 9.15 -7.48
C SER A 320 25.68 8.72 -6.40
N ASN A 321 24.85 9.64 -5.89
CA ASN A 321 24.02 9.43 -4.71
C ASN A 321 22.83 10.37 -4.63
N ALA A 322 21.61 9.81 -4.61
CA ALA A 322 20.37 10.56 -4.62
C ALA A 322 19.94 11.11 -3.24
N ASN A 323 20.65 10.88 -2.15
CA ASN A 323 20.14 11.23 -0.82
C ASN A 323 19.68 12.70 -0.72
N TYR A 324 20.47 13.64 -1.21
CA TYR A 324 20.09 15.06 -1.20
C TYR A 324 19.24 15.49 -2.40
N ALA A 325 19.18 14.70 -3.46
CA ALA A 325 18.18 14.90 -4.50
C ALA A 325 16.76 14.64 -3.94
N TRP A 326 16.60 13.63 -3.11
CA TRP A 326 15.35 13.39 -2.37
C TRP A 326 15.01 14.53 -1.42
N VAL A 327 15.98 15.04 -0.65
CA VAL A 327 15.77 16.18 0.25
C VAL A 327 15.27 17.41 -0.52
N LEU A 328 15.91 17.76 -1.63
CA LEU A 328 15.52 18.91 -2.43
C LEU A 328 14.21 18.68 -3.20
N HIS A 329 13.93 17.45 -3.64
CA HIS A 329 12.63 17.12 -4.20
C HIS A 329 11.50 17.28 -3.16
N ILE A 330 11.68 16.76 -1.95
CA ILE A 330 10.74 16.94 -0.84
C ILE A 330 10.53 18.43 -0.55
N LEU A 331 11.60 19.19 -0.43
CA LEU A 331 11.53 20.62 -0.16
C LEU A 331 10.79 21.38 -1.25
N SER A 332 10.97 21.02 -2.53
CA SER A 332 10.32 21.68 -3.68
C SER A 332 8.80 21.46 -3.73
N HIS A 333 8.31 20.42 -3.06
CA HIS A 333 6.89 20.09 -2.95
C HIS A 333 6.27 20.47 -1.60
N LEU A 334 7.07 21.01 -0.70
CA LEU A 334 6.57 21.41 0.61
C LEU A 334 5.82 22.74 0.52
N LYS A 335 4.63 22.80 1.10
CA LYS A 335 3.83 24.02 1.11
C LYS A 335 4.60 25.17 1.79
N PRO A 336 4.72 26.33 1.14
CA PRO A 336 5.41 27.46 1.76
C PRO A 336 4.77 27.86 3.11
N LEU A 337 5.58 28.23 4.08
CA LEU A 337 5.26 28.74 5.43
C LEU A 337 4.78 27.69 6.43
N ASP A 338 3.88 26.80 6.08
CA ASP A 338 3.21 25.89 7.01
C ASP A 338 3.35 24.38 6.66
N GLY A 339 4.09 24.07 5.61
CA GLY A 339 4.38 22.69 5.24
C GLY A 339 5.44 22.06 6.14
N VAL A 340 5.26 20.78 6.50
CA VAL A 340 6.19 20.03 7.34
C VAL A 340 6.55 18.70 6.69
N ALA A 341 7.85 18.38 6.65
CA ALA A 341 8.32 17.10 6.12
C ALA A 341 9.09 16.30 7.17
N GLY A 342 8.79 15.00 7.26
CA GLY A 342 9.55 14.05 8.07
C GLY A 342 9.97 12.86 7.22
N PHE A 343 11.29 12.56 7.15
CA PHE A 343 11.78 11.48 6.29
C PHE A 343 13.03 10.80 6.85
N LEU A 344 13.37 9.65 6.30
CA LEU A 344 14.53 8.88 6.70
C LEU A 344 15.69 9.11 5.73
N LEU A 345 16.90 9.18 6.27
CA LEU A 345 18.14 9.18 5.49
C LEU A 345 19.12 8.15 6.02
N ALA A 346 20.04 7.72 5.15
CA ALA A 346 21.18 6.92 5.56
C ALA A 346 22.05 7.67 6.55
N ASN A 347 22.63 6.95 7.52
CA ASN A 347 23.48 7.53 8.57
C ASN A 347 24.66 8.35 8.01
N GLY A 348 25.23 7.91 6.87
CA GLY A 348 26.34 8.62 6.22
C GLY A 348 25.96 9.93 5.53
N ALA A 349 24.68 10.21 5.32
CA ALA A 349 24.22 11.39 4.58
C ALA A 349 24.66 12.71 5.24
N LEU A 350 24.74 12.75 6.57
CA LEU A 350 25.22 13.94 7.29
C LEU A 350 26.73 14.17 7.19
N GLY A 351 27.52 13.14 6.92
CA GLY A 351 28.97 13.22 6.83
C GLY A 351 29.54 13.32 5.42
N ASP A 352 28.67 13.26 4.40
CA ASP A 352 29.08 13.25 3.00
C ASP A 352 29.68 14.60 2.58
N GLY A 353 30.94 14.59 2.10
CA GLY A 353 31.66 15.80 1.68
C GLY A 353 31.03 16.45 0.45
N ASP A 354 30.57 15.67 -0.51
CA ASP A 354 30.04 16.14 -1.79
C ASP A 354 28.72 16.92 -1.62
N THR A 355 28.03 16.73 -0.52
CA THR A 355 26.75 17.37 -0.22
C THR A 355 26.84 18.49 0.83
N LEU A 356 28.05 18.84 1.26
CA LEU A 356 28.29 19.85 2.33
C LEU A 356 27.62 21.20 2.01
N GLU A 357 27.72 21.66 0.77
CA GLU A 357 27.17 22.97 0.37
C GLU A 357 25.64 22.96 0.40
N ILE A 358 24.99 21.87 0.05
CA ILE A 358 23.54 21.73 0.16
C ILE A 358 23.13 21.82 1.63
N ARG A 359 23.82 21.10 2.54
CA ARG A 359 23.54 21.12 3.97
C ARG A 359 23.68 22.51 4.58
N LYS A 360 24.76 23.23 4.22
CA LYS A 360 24.95 24.62 4.67
C LYS A 360 23.78 25.50 4.29
N ARG A 361 23.35 25.46 3.02
CA ARG A 361 22.23 26.27 2.54
C ARG A 361 20.90 25.88 3.18
N LEU A 362 20.65 24.61 3.42
CA LEU A 362 19.46 24.15 4.14
C LEU A 362 19.39 24.78 5.55
N ILE A 363 20.53 24.80 6.27
CA ILE A 363 20.60 25.41 7.61
C ILE A 363 20.50 26.93 7.53
N GLN A 364 21.21 27.59 6.61
CA GLN A 364 21.18 29.04 6.43
C GLN A 364 19.81 29.58 6.03
N ASN A 365 19.01 28.77 5.34
CA ASN A 365 17.65 29.10 4.92
C ASN A 365 16.59 28.63 5.92
N ASP A 366 16.98 28.22 7.13
CA ASP A 366 16.08 27.75 8.21
C ASP A 366 15.13 26.63 7.77
N LYS A 367 15.66 25.67 6.95
CA LYS A 367 14.88 24.55 6.42
C LYS A 367 14.97 23.29 7.29
N VAL A 368 15.77 23.29 8.33
CA VAL A 368 16.00 22.15 9.22
C VAL A 368 15.51 22.47 10.61
N GLU A 369 14.46 21.78 11.07
CA GLU A 369 13.93 21.94 12.41
C GLU A 369 14.58 20.99 13.41
N ALA A 370 14.71 19.71 13.03
CA ALA A 370 15.31 18.69 13.90
C ALA A 370 16.00 17.59 13.12
N ILE A 371 17.08 17.07 13.67
CA ILE A 371 17.77 15.86 13.21
C ILE A 371 17.78 14.87 14.36
N ILE A 372 17.16 13.70 14.17
CA ILE A 372 17.08 12.66 15.17
C ILE A 372 17.91 11.45 14.72
N ARG A 373 18.98 11.18 15.46
CA ARG A 373 19.79 9.99 15.27
C ARG A 373 19.29 8.87 16.18
N ARG A 374 18.84 7.77 15.59
CA ARG A 374 18.51 6.58 16.36
C ARG A 374 19.81 5.84 16.72
N LEU A 375 20.21 5.92 17.97
CA LEU A 375 21.19 5.00 18.55
C LEU A 375 20.48 3.67 18.80
N THR A 376 21.02 2.59 18.23
CA THR A 376 20.57 1.23 18.57
C THR A 376 21.04 0.92 19.98
N LEU A 377 20.22 1.17 20.99
CA LEU A 377 20.40 0.55 22.30
C LEU A 377 20.02 -0.93 22.15
N LEU A 378 21.02 -1.79 22.21
CA LEU A 378 21.02 -3.21 22.51
C LEU A 378 19.63 -3.89 22.49
N TRP A 379 19.23 -4.36 21.32
CA TRP A 379 18.34 -5.50 21.17
C TRP A 379 19.08 -6.50 20.29
N GLU A 380 19.34 -7.63 20.86
CA GLU A 380 20.08 -8.74 20.26
C GLU A 380 19.40 -9.23 18.98
N LEU A 381 20.24 -9.63 18.01
CA LEU A 381 19.94 -10.47 16.85
C LEU A 381 19.44 -9.77 15.57
N ALA A 382 20.15 -8.76 15.08
CA ALA A 382 20.48 -8.54 13.65
C ALA A 382 21.24 -7.21 13.52
N PRO A 383 22.16 -7.01 12.59
CA PRO A 383 22.81 -5.72 12.38
C PRO A 383 21.78 -4.73 11.84
N ARG A 384 21.12 -4.01 12.73
CA ARG A 384 20.20 -2.93 12.35
C ARG A 384 21.04 -1.75 11.90
N LYS A 385 20.85 -1.33 10.65
CA LYS A 385 21.46 -0.12 10.11
C LYS A 385 20.95 1.08 10.92
N ASN A 386 21.85 1.93 11.37
CA ASN A 386 21.51 3.20 12.02
C ASN A 386 20.88 4.13 10.98
N PHE A 387 19.73 4.70 11.32
CA PHE A 387 19.02 5.66 10.47
C PHE A 387 19.05 7.03 11.12
N GLU A 388 19.37 8.03 10.33
CA GLU A 388 19.19 9.43 10.70
C GLU A 388 17.88 9.93 10.14
N ARG A 389 17.21 10.78 10.87
CA ARG A 389 15.92 11.35 10.51
C ARG A 389 16.06 12.84 10.45
N LEU A 390 15.56 13.42 9.40
CA LEU A 390 15.55 14.86 9.20
C LEU A 390 14.11 15.33 9.10
N LYS A 391 13.71 16.26 9.94
CA LYS A 391 12.47 17.02 9.77
C LYS A 391 12.83 18.33 9.08
N VAL A 392 12.23 18.62 7.96
CA VAL A 392 12.43 19.83 7.18
C VAL A 392 11.15 20.67 7.23
N VAL A 393 11.27 21.94 7.57
CA VAL A 393 10.16 22.89 7.66
C VAL A 393 10.12 23.79 6.44
#